data_29f0951a30b2793b5c9733a0e9f8f51a
#
_entry.id   29f0951a30b2793b5c9733a0e9f8f51a
#
_cell.length_a   1.000
_cell.length_b   1.000
_cell.length_c   1.000
_cell.angle_alpha   90.00
_cell.angle_beta   90.00
_cell.angle_gamma   90.00
#
_symmetry.space_group_name_H-M   'P 1'
#
loop_
_entity.id
_entity.type
_entity.pdbx_description
1 polymer ?
#
loop_
_entity_poly.entity_id
_entity_poly.type
_entity_poly.pdbx_seq_one_letter_code
_entity_poly.pdbx_strand_id
1 'polypeptide(L)' 'MEANKIIITGGATRIGAAIAEKLSGPGKEIVIHFNKSRSKAEKLKKELSKNNTKVYLVK' A
#
# COMPACT_ATOMS: atom_id res chain seq x y z
N MET A 1 -7.64 20.64 0.21
CA MET A 1 -7.48 19.55 -0.75
C MET A 1 -7.25 18.21 -0.04
N GLU A 2 -7.94 17.21 -0.50
CA GLU A 2 -7.87 15.89 0.11
C GLU A 2 -6.94 15.00 -0.68
N ALA A 3 -5.99 14.41 -0.03
CA ALA A 3 -5.11 13.45 -0.66
C ALA A 3 -5.52 12.05 -0.24
N ASN A 4 -6.50 11.49 -0.97
CA ASN A 4 -6.98 10.14 -0.65
C ASN A 4 -6.21 9.07 -1.40
N LYS A 5 -5.41 9.47 -2.38
CA LYS A 5 -4.63 8.54 -3.18
C LYS A 5 -3.15 8.73 -2.89
N ILE A 6 -2.50 7.65 -2.52
CA ILE A 6 -1.11 7.67 -2.10
C ILE A 6 -0.34 6.67 -2.94
N ILE A 7 0.77 7.10 -3.49
CA ILE A 7 1.64 6.22 -4.28
C ILE A 7 2.92 5.99 -3.53
N ILE A 8 3.25 4.74 -3.29
CA ILE A 8 4.45 4.37 -2.54
C ILE A 8 5.33 3.51 -3.42
N THR A 9 6.49 4.01 -3.77
CA THR A 9 7.47 3.23 -4.51
C THR A 9 8.28 2.43 -3.51
N GLY A 10 8.56 1.18 -3.86
CA GLY A 10 9.23 0.29 -2.93
C GLY A 10 8.35 -0.07 -1.75
N GLY A 11 7.03 -0.04 -1.95
CA GLY A 11 6.09 -0.25 -0.85
C GLY A 11 6.13 -1.63 -0.24
N ALA A 12 6.73 -2.59 -0.96
CA ALA A 12 6.84 -3.95 -0.42
C ALA A 12 8.06 -4.11 0.49
N THR A 13 8.89 -3.08 0.60
CA THR A 13 10.01 -3.11 1.53
C THR A 13 9.51 -2.86 2.95
N ARG A 14 10.38 -3.14 3.91
CA ARG A 14 10.01 -2.94 5.31
C ARG A 14 9.61 -1.48 5.58
N ILE A 15 10.38 -0.54 5.05
CA ILE A 15 10.10 0.88 5.28
C ILE A 15 8.83 1.30 4.57
N GLY A 16 8.69 0.89 3.31
CA GLY A 16 7.50 1.23 2.55
C GLY A 16 6.24 0.65 3.16
N ALA A 17 6.33 -0.58 3.68
CA ALA A 17 5.18 -1.20 4.32
C ALA A 17 4.76 -0.43 5.56
N ALA A 18 5.72 0.02 6.36
CA ALA A 18 5.41 0.78 7.57
C ALA A 18 4.72 2.09 7.22
N ILE A 19 5.19 2.76 6.16
CA ILE A 19 4.57 4.00 5.71
C ILE A 19 3.15 3.74 5.23
N ALA A 20 2.96 2.67 4.46
CA ALA A 20 1.63 2.34 3.94
C ALA A 20 0.65 2.06 5.07
N GLU A 21 1.09 1.32 6.07
CA GLU A 21 0.23 1.00 7.20
C GLU A 21 -0.16 2.27 7.96
N LYS A 22 0.77 3.18 8.11
CA LYS A 22 0.50 4.41 8.84
C LYS A 22 -0.48 5.30 8.09
N LEU A 23 -0.44 5.27 6.76
CA LEU A 23 -1.28 6.13 5.94
C LEU A 23 -2.59 5.45 5.52
N SER A 24 -2.77 4.19 5.85
CA SER A 24 -3.97 3.47 5.46
C SER A 24 -5.16 3.91 6.32
N GLY A 25 -6.36 3.60 5.83
CA GLY A 25 -7.56 3.92 6.55
C GLY A 25 -8.76 3.91 5.62
N PRO A 26 -9.97 4.05 6.18
CA PRO A 26 -11.17 4.05 5.37
C PRO A 26 -11.16 5.20 4.37
N GLY A 27 -11.53 4.90 3.14
CA GLY A 27 -11.60 5.90 2.09
C GLY A 27 -10.25 6.21 1.46
N LYS A 28 -9.18 5.59 1.91
CA LYS A 28 -7.86 5.83 1.32
C LYS A 28 -7.61 4.86 0.18
N GLU A 29 -6.82 5.30 -0.79
CA GLU A 29 -6.36 4.46 -1.90
C GLU A 29 -4.85 4.50 -1.92
N ILE A 30 -4.24 3.33 -1.90
CA ILE A 30 -2.79 3.23 -1.89
C ILE A 30 -2.34 2.43 -3.10
N VAL A 31 -1.44 3.00 -3.88
CA VAL A 31 -0.81 2.31 -5.00
C VAL A 31 0.59 1.92 -4.56
N ILE A 32 0.85 0.64 -4.57
CA ILE A 32 2.15 0.12 -4.17
C ILE A 32 2.92 -0.32 -5.41
N HIS A 33 4.01 0.35 -5.68
CA HIS A 33 4.89 0.00 -6.79
C HIS A 33 6.00 -0.89 -6.24
N PHE A 34 6.09 -2.10 -6.77
CA PHE A 34 7.10 -3.05 -6.34
C PHE A 34 7.87 -3.55 -7.56
N ASN A 35 9.04 -4.10 -7.32
CA ASN A 35 9.88 -4.60 -8.41
C ASN A 35 9.98 -6.12 -8.40
N LYS A 36 10.42 -6.71 -7.30
CA LYS A 36 10.65 -8.14 -7.25
C LYS A 36 9.88 -8.86 -6.15
N SER A 37 9.33 -8.15 -5.21
CA SER A 37 8.74 -8.75 -4.01
C SER A 37 7.23 -8.88 -4.11
N ARG A 38 6.77 -9.61 -5.14
CA ARG A 38 5.34 -9.74 -5.36
C ARG A 38 4.62 -10.35 -4.15
N SER A 39 5.17 -11.40 -3.56
CA SER A 39 4.50 -12.03 -2.44
C SER A 39 4.39 -11.11 -1.25
N LYS A 40 5.41 -10.30 -1.01
CA LYS A 40 5.35 -9.32 0.07
C LYS A 40 4.34 -8.23 -0.24
N ALA A 41 4.27 -7.80 -1.51
CA ALA A 41 3.32 -6.78 -1.91
C ALA A 41 1.89 -7.29 -1.74
N GLU A 42 1.63 -8.53 -2.14
CA GLU A 42 0.30 -9.10 -2.00
C GLU A 42 -0.09 -9.28 -0.54
N LYS A 43 0.86 -9.66 0.29
CA LYS A 43 0.61 -9.77 1.72
C LYS A 43 0.25 -8.43 2.32
N LEU A 44 0.98 -7.39 1.93
CA LEU A 44 0.70 -6.05 2.40
C LEU A 44 -0.67 -5.58 1.94
N LYS A 45 -1.01 -5.83 0.68
CA LYS A 45 -2.32 -5.48 0.16
C LYS A 45 -3.42 -6.11 1.00
N LYS A 46 -3.25 -7.39 1.33
CA LYS A 46 -4.24 -8.10 2.11
C LYS A 46 -4.41 -7.47 3.49
N GLU A 47 -3.32 -7.09 4.12
CA GLU A 47 -3.38 -6.50 5.44
C GLU A 47 -4.00 -5.11 5.41
N LEU A 48 -3.65 -4.30 4.43
CA LEU A 48 -4.21 -2.97 4.33
C LEU A 48 -5.68 -2.98 3.97
N SER A 49 -6.11 -3.99 3.22
CA SER A 49 -7.52 -4.09 2.85
C SER A 49 -8.41 -4.31 4.06
N LYS A 50 -7.87 -4.82 5.14
CA LYS A 50 -8.64 -5.01 6.37
C LYS A 50 -9.02 -3.68 7.00
N ASN A 51 -8.33 -2.60 6.64
CA ASN A 51 -8.61 -1.27 7.15
C ASN A 51 -9.51 -0.48 6.21
N ASN A 52 -10.22 -1.17 5.32
CA ASN A 52 -11.08 -0.54 4.33
C ASN A 52 -10.30 0.38 3.40
N THR A 53 -9.07 0.01 3.12
CA THR A 53 -8.18 0.74 2.22
C THR A 53 -8.17 0.04 0.87
N LYS A 54 -8.33 0.80 -0.20
CA LYS A 54 -8.19 0.24 -1.54
C LYS A 54 -6.71 0.21 -1.91
N VAL A 55 -6.22 -0.95 -2.29
CA VAL A 55 -4.80 -1.11 -2.57
C VAL A 55 -4.63 -1.65 -3.98
N TYR A 56 -3.76 -1.01 -4.74
CA TYR A 56 -3.42 -1.41 -6.09
C TYR A 56 -1.94 -1.75 -6.15
N LEU A 57 -1.62 -2.85 -6.78
CA LEU A 57 -0.23 -3.28 -6.93
C LEU A 57 0.22 -3.02 -8.35
N VAL A 58 1.36 -2.38 -8.50
CA VAL A 58 1.95 -2.07 -9.80
C VAL A 58 3.39 -2.54 -9.80
N LYS A 59 3.75 -3.28 -10.82
CA LYS A 59 5.11 -3.77 -10.96
C LYS A 59 5.93 -2.90 -11.90
#